data_75c1cfc9d2e361e4c5bbd55cd5f16256
#
_entry.id   75c1cfc9d2e361e4c5bbd55cd5f16256
#
_cell.length_a   1.000
_cell.length_b   1.000
_cell.length_c   1.000
_cell.angle_alpha   90.00
_cell.angle_beta   90.00
_cell.angle_gamma   90.00
#
_symmetry.space_group_name_H-M   'P 1'
#
loop_
_entity.id
_entity.type
_entity.pdbx_description
1 polymer ?
#
loop_
_entity_poly.entity_id
_entity_poly.type
_entity_poly.pdbx_seq_one_letter_code
_entity_poly.pdbx_strand_id
1 'polypeptide(L)'
;MYTSIKKIVMSIIVATVLTSCGYNGETLQGYYVVNQEAPNFISIDIPVSFVNLENADLTEVQQEAYESINKLNMLGYRKDDGNEAEYKTELAKVQTILKDDKYQDLFRGGNSTDGRIVVKYIGDDTSIDELVVFGTMNNAGFGIIRVLGNKMEPAKIMKLGDVVNQISSEENAVEDFMRFFTPSSGDFESDIEDFSEVFD
;
A
#
# COMPACT_ATOMS: atom_id res chain seq x y z
N MET A 1 31.61 -45.82 19.99
CA MET A 1 30.64 -45.92 18.89
C MET A 1 29.36 -45.13 19.18
N TYR A 2 28.76 -45.21 20.35
CA TYR A 2 27.51 -44.52 20.75
C TYR A 2 27.64 -42.99 20.80
N THR A 3 28.77 -42.46 21.22
CA THR A 3 29.06 -41.01 21.28
C THR A 3 29.25 -40.36 19.90
N SER A 4 29.76 -41.10 18.92
CA SER A 4 29.90 -40.63 17.54
C SER A 4 28.55 -40.53 16.82
N ILE A 5 27.67 -41.49 17.06
CA ILE A 5 26.30 -41.50 16.51
C ILE A 5 25.49 -40.31 17.06
N LYS A 6 25.58 -40.04 18.38
CA LYS A 6 24.92 -38.86 18.97
C LYS A 6 25.40 -37.52 18.37
N LYS A 7 26.71 -37.37 18.11
CA LYS A 7 27.24 -36.18 17.45
C LYS A 7 26.77 -36.02 16.01
N ILE A 8 26.67 -37.13 15.26
CA ILE A 8 26.15 -37.12 13.88
C ILE A 8 24.65 -36.77 13.86
N VAL A 9 23.84 -37.35 14.73
CA VAL A 9 22.39 -37.04 14.84
C VAL A 9 22.17 -35.61 15.26
N MET A 10 22.95 -35.08 16.21
CA MET A 10 22.88 -33.70 16.64
C MET A 10 23.27 -32.73 15.52
N SER A 11 24.29 -33.09 14.72
CA SER A 11 24.72 -32.28 13.56
C SER A 11 23.68 -32.23 12.44
N ILE A 12 22.97 -33.35 12.22
CA ILE A 12 21.89 -33.42 11.20
C ILE A 12 20.70 -32.58 11.66
N ILE A 13 20.32 -32.62 12.95
CA ILE A 13 19.20 -31.81 13.49
C ILE A 13 19.51 -30.31 13.39
N VAL A 14 20.74 -29.88 13.66
CA VAL A 14 21.15 -28.48 13.51
C VAL A 14 21.13 -28.04 12.03
N ALA A 15 21.51 -28.90 11.10
CA ALA A 15 21.51 -28.59 9.68
C ALA A 15 20.08 -28.44 9.10
N THR A 16 19.09 -29.17 9.62
CA THR A 16 17.70 -29.09 9.15
C THR A 16 16.95 -27.83 9.63
N VAL A 17 17.38 -27.19 10.73
CA VAL A 17 16.74 -25.97 11.23
C VAL A 17 17.13 -24.75 10.39
N LEU A 18 18.24 -24.77 9.65
CA LEU A 18 18.70 -23.65 8.84
C LEU A 18 18.04 -23.55 7.45
N THR A 19 17.25 -24.54 7.02
CA THR A 19 16.58 -24.52 5.71
C THR A 19 15.13 -24.04 5.77
N SER A 20 14.63 -23.58 6.92
CA SER A 20 13.23 -23.18 7.13
C SER A 20 12.89 -21.74 6.73
N CYS A 21 13.81 -20.98 6.14
CA CYS A 21 13.49 -19.67 5.54
C CYS A 21 13.41 -19.79 4.01
N GLY A 22 12.52 -20.62 3.53
CA GLY A 22 12.07 -20.58 2.15
C GLY A 22 11.06 -19.45 2.01
N TYR A 23 11.53 -18.22 1.77
CA TYR A 23 10.69 -17.11 1.35
C TYR A 23 10.15 -17.42 -0.06
N ASN A 24 8.93 -17.90 -0.13
CA ASN A 24 8.24 -18.23 -1.38
C ASN A 24 7.64 -16.94 -1.96
N GLY A 25 8.44 -16.14 -2.60
CA GLY A 25 7.99 -14.94 -3.32
C GLY A 25 8.04 -13.66 -2.48
N GLU A 26 8.16 -12.54 -3.16
CA GLU A 26 8.16 -11.21 -2.57
C GLU A 26 6.73 -10.85 -2.16
N THR A 27 6.49 -10.51 -0.89
CA THR A 27 5.19 -10.03 -0.43
C THR A 27 5.15 -8.51 -0.47
N LEU A 28 3.95 -7.91 -0.54
CA LEU A 28 3.82 -6.45 -0.49
C LEU A 28 4.36 -5.87 0.82
N GLN A 29 4.18 -6.58 1.94
CA GLN A 29 4.78 -6.20 3.22
C GLN A 29 6.32 -6.26 3.18
N GLY A 30 6.89 -7.31 2.61
CA GLY A 30 8.34 -7.43 2.45
C GLY A 30 8.91 -6.35 1.53
N TYR A 31 8.23 -6.09 0.42
CA TYR A 31 8.58 -5.03 -0.52
C TYR A 31 8.56 -3.65 0.17
N TYR A 32 7.54 -3.35 0.96
CA TYR A 32 7.45 -2.12 1.74
C TYR A 32 8.65 -1.96 2.69
N VAL A 33 8.93 -2.98 3.51
CA VAL A 33 10.01 -2.93 4.51
C VAL A 33 11.39 -2.72 3.87
N VAL A 34 11.65 -3.36 2.73
CA VAL A 34 12.92 -3.22 2.02
C VAL A 34 13.10 -1.83 1.41
N ASN A 35 12.01 -1.21 0.94
CA ASN A 35 12.09 0.01 0.17
C ASN A 35 11.74 1.29 0.96
N GLN A 36 11.29 1.20 2.21
CA GLN A 36 10.84 2.35 3.00
C GLN A 36 11.92 3.44 3.20
N GLU A 37 13.21 3.08 3.13
CA GLU A 37 14.35 4.01 3.25
C GLU A 37 15.22 4.02 1.98
N ALA A 38 14.76 3.39 0.90
CA ALA A 38 15.52 3.30 -0.33
C ALA A 38 15.49 4.62 -1.13
N PRO A 39 16.53 4.95 -1.90
CA PRO A 39 16.51 6.09 -2.80
C PRO A 39 15.32 6.05 -3.76
N ASN A 40 14.82 7.22 -4.15
CA ASN A 40 13.65 7.40 -5.02
C ASN A 40 12.32 6.88 -4.44
N PHE A 41 12.32 6.41 -3.18
CA PHE A 41 11.10 6.04 -2.47
C PHE A 41 10.72 7.09 -1.41
N ILE A 42 9.43 7.18 -1.15
CA ILE A 42 8.85 7.80 0.04
C ILE A 42 7.98 6.77 0.74
N SER A 43 8.07 6.70 2.07
CA SER A 43 7.19 5.87 2.87
C SER A 43 6.55 6.68 3.99
N ILE A 44 5.27 6.45 4.22
CA ILE A 44 4.52 7.07 5.32
C ILE A 44 3.69 5.98 5.99
N ASP A 45 3.81 5.91 7.32
CA ASP A 45 3.07 5.00 8.19
C ASP A 45 2.19 5.82 9.14
N ILE A 46 0.87 5.67 9.04
CA ILE A 46 -0.08 6.40 9.87
C ILE A 46 -0.93 5.40 10.65
N PRO A 47 -0.73 5.26 11.98
CA PRO A 47 -1.72 4.64 12.84
C PRO A 47 -3.02 5.44 12.78
N VAL A 48 -4.15 4.76 12.60
CA VAL A 48 -5.45 5.45 12.45
C VAL A 48 -5.78 6.33 13.66
N SER A 49 -5.28 5.99 14.84
CA SER A 49 -5.44 6.81 16.05
C SER A 49 -4.83 8.22 15.96
N PHE A 50 -3.97 8.50 14.98
CA PHE A 50 -3.43 9.85 14.71
C PHE A 50 -4.25 10.63 13.68
N VAL A 51 -5.20 9.99 13.00
CA VAL A 51 -6.12 10.69 12.10
C VAL A 51 -7.20 11.35 12.95
N ASN A 52 -7.14 12.68 13.07
CA ASN A 52 -8.12 13.43 13.84
C ASN A 52 -9.40 13.65 13.00
N LEU A 53 -10.49 13.02 13.41
CA LEU A 53 -11.82 13.16 12.81
C LEU A 53 -12.78 13.99 13.67
N GLU A 54 -12.31 14.69 14.72
CA GLU A 54 -13.17 15.45 15.64
C GLU A 54 -14.01 16.54 14.95
N ASN A 55 -13.55 17.01 13.79
CA ASN A 55 -14.24 18.04 13.00
C ASN A 55 -14.95 17.47 11.76
N ALA A 56 -14.92 16.15 11.54
CA ALA A 56 -15.61 15.53 10.42
C ALA A 56 -16.98 15.00 10.87
N ASP A 57 -18.05 15.47 10.20
CA ASP A 57 -19.40 14.96 10.41
C ASP A 57 -19.56 13.56 9.78
N LEU A 58 -19.04 12.53 10.47
CA LEU A 58 -19.15 11.16 10.02
C LEU A 58 -20.57 10.62 10.19
N THR A 59 -21.07 9.97 9.15
CA THR A 59 -22.25 9.10 9.29
C THR A 59 -21.89 7.86 10.12
N GLU A 60 -22.90 7.18 10.69
CA GLU A 60 -22.71 5.95 11.46
C GLU A 60 -21.90 4.89 10.66
N VAL A 61 -22.18 4.76 9.36
CA VAL A 61 -21.49 3.82 8.47
C VAL A 61 -20.02 4.21 8.28
N GLN A 62 -19.70 5.49 8.18
CA GLN A 62 -18.33 5.99 8.07
C GLN A 62 -17.56 5.82 9.38
N GLN A 63 -18.23 6.02 10.52
CA GLN A 63 -17.64 5.78 11.83
C GLN A 63 -17.27 4.30 12.02
N GLU A 64 -18.19 3.37 11.70
CA GLU A 64 -17.92 1.94 11.74
C GLU A 64 -16.75 1.55 10.81
N ALA A 65 -16.70 2.11 9.60
CA ALA A 65 -15.60 1.91 8.68
C ALA A 65 -14.26 2.37 9.28
N TYR A 66 -14.22 3.59 9.82
CA TYR A 66 -13.03 4.14 10.45
C TYR A 66 -12.53 3.27 11.61
N GLU A 67 -13.41 2.84 12.50
CA GLU A 67 -13.09 1.99 13.66
C GLU A 67 -12.56 0.60 13.28
N SER A 68 -12.85 0.13 12.06
CA SER A 68 -12.33 -1.13 11.53
C SER A 68 -10.89 -1.04 11.02
N ILE A 69 -10.40 0.19 10.76
CA ILE A 69 -9.04 0.44 10.26
C ILE A 69 -8.08 0.56 11.45
N ASN A 70 -6.91 -0.04 11.32
CA ASN A 70 -5.85 0.06 12.32
C ASN A 70 -4.71 0.99 11.85
N LYS A 71 -4.39 0.95 10.56
CA LYS A 71 -3.19 1.59 10.03
C LYS A 71 -3.28 1.82 8.52
N LEU A 72 -2.69 2.93 8.06
CA LEU A 72 -2.38 3.18 6.67
C LEU A 72 -0.87 3.10 6.46
N ASN A 73 -0.45 2.37 5.43
CA ASN A 73 0.92 2.39 4.92
C ASN A 73 0.92 2.95 3.51
N MET A 74 1.74 3.94 3.25
CA MET A 74 1.92 4.51 1.92
C MET A 74 3.36 4.34 1.49
N LEU A 75 3.60 3.86 0.25
CA LEU A 75 4.90 3.74 -0.37
C LEU A 75 4.82 4.27 -1.80
N GLY A 76 5.63 5.25 -2.11
CA GLY A 76 5.71 5.83 -3.43
C GLY A 76 7.08 5.68 -4.05
N TYR A 77 7.15 5.48 -5.36
CA TYR A 77 8.36 5.54 -6.16
C TYR A 77 8.27 6.69 -7.16
N ARG A 78 9.22 7.61 -7.09
CA ARG A 78 9.29 8.75 -8.01
C ARG A 78 10.10 8.41 -9.25
N LYS A 79 9.49 8.59 -10.41
CA LYS A 79 10.15 8.50 -11.70
C LYS A 79 10.77 9.84 -12.09
N ASP A 80 11.98 9.81 -12.61
CA ASP A 80 12.66 10.93 -13.24
C ASP A 80 13.43 10.47 -14.49
N ASP A 81 14.05 11.39 -15.20
CA ASP A 81 14.80 11.10 -16.44
C ASP A 81 16.04 10.23 -16.19
N GLY A 82 16.54 10.14 -14.96
CA GLY A 82 17.74 9.39 -14.58
C GLY A 82 17.46 7.95 -14.15
N ASN A 83 16.22 7.62 -13.76
CA ASN A 83 15.89 6.34 -13.12
C ASN A 83 14.90 5.46 -13.88
N GLU A 84 14.62 5.73 -15.16
CA GLU A 84 13.59 5.03 -15.93
C GLU A 84 13.74 3.50 -15.96
N ALA A 85 14.98 2.98 -16.01
CA ALA A 85 15.24 1.54 -16.02
C ALA A 85 14.92 0.90 -14.65
N GLU A 86 15.27 1.60 -13.56
CA GLU A 86 14.95 1.20 -12.19
C GLU A 86 13.44 1.27 -11.97
N TYR A 87 12.79 2.35 -12.36
CA TYR A 87 11.34 2.50 -12.31
C TYR A 87 10.60 1.30 -12.95
N LYS A 88 11.01 0.90 -14.18
CA LYS A 88 10.41 -0.26 -14.85
C LYS A 88 10.59 -1.55 -14.06
N THR A 89 11.74 -1.71 -13.43
CA THR A 89 12.05 -2.88 -12.59
C THR A 89 11.19 -2.91 -11.34
N GLU A 90 11.11 -1.79 -10.62
CA GLU A 90 10.32 -1.68 -9.40
C GLU A 90 8.80 -1.81 -9.68
N LEU A 91 8.34 -1.18 -10.75
CA LEU A 91 6.97 -1.32 -11.22
C LEU A 91 6.60 -2.79 -11.53
N ALA A 92 7.50 -3.52 -12.21
CA ALA A 92 7.29 -4.92 -12.54
C ALA A 92 7.25 -5.82 -11.29
N LYS A 93 8.06 -5.54 -10.26
CA LYS A 93 8.02 -6.24 -8.97
C LYS A 93 6.66 -6.08 -8.31
N VAL A 94 6.18 -4.85 -8.14
CA VAL A 94 4.87 -4.58 -7.53
C VAL A 94 3.74 -5.25 -8.31
N GLN A 95 3.74 -5.12 -9.63
CA GLN A 95 2.75 -5.78 -10.47
C GLN A 95 2.79 -7.31 -10.36
N THR A 96 3.97 -7.90 -10.14
CA THR A 96 4.12 -9.35 -9.92
C THR A 96 3.57 -9.76 -8.56
N ILE A 97 3.88 -9.00 -7.51
CA ILE A 97 3.34 -9.24 -6.16
C ILE A 97 1.80 -9.18 -6.18
N LEU A 98 1.23 -8.17 -6.83
CA LEU A 98 -0.22 -7.97 -6.88
C LEU A 98 -0.97 -8.97 -7.79
N LYS A 99 -0.25 -9.84 -8.53
CA LYS A 99 -0.84 -10.96 -9.28
C LYS A 99 -1.04 -12.22 -8.45
N ASP A 100 -0.49 -12.28 -7.23
CA ASP A 100 -0.72 -13.40 -6.32
C ASP A 100 -2.22 -13.55 -6.05
N ASP A 101 -2.73 -14.79 -6.07
CA ASP A 101 -4.16 -15.11 -5.98
C ASP A 101 -4.83 -14.62 -4.68
N LYS A 102 -4.05 -14.31 -3.65
CA LYS A 102 -4.58 -13.72 -2.41
C LYS A 102 -5.10 -12.30 -2.59
N TYR A 103 -4.61 -11.55 -3.59
CA TYR A 103 -5.07 -10.20 -3.91
C TYR A 103 -6.24 -10.26 -4.90
N GLN A 104 -7.45 -10.16 -4.41
CA GLN A 104 -8.66 -10.11 -5.22
C GLN A 104 -8.88 -8.72 -5.79
N ASP A 105 -9.40 -8.64 -7.02
CA ASP A 105 -9.69 -7.36 -7.65
C ASP A 105 -11.01 -6.78 -7.13
N LEU A 106 -10.97 -5.52 -6.69
CA LEU A 106 -12.16 -4.76 -6.31
C LEU A 106 -12.53 -3.75 -7.40
N PHE A 107 -11.56 -2.99 -7.90
CA PHE A 107 -11.77 -1.93 -8.87
C PHE A 107 -10.55 -1.74 -9.77
N ARG A 108 -10.78 -1.30 -11.01
CA ARG A 108 -9.73 -0.87 -11.94
C ARG A 108 -10.22 0.35 -12.71
N GLY A 109 -9.40 1.40 -12.79
CA GLY A 109 -9.71 2.62 -13.52
C GLY A 109 -8.48 3.24 -14.19
N GLY A 110 -8.70 4.40 -14.82
CA GLY A 110 -7.66 5.14 -15.50
C GLY A 110 -7.40 4.69 -16.94
N ASN A 111 -6.42 5.31 -17.56
CA ASN A 111 -6.06 5.08 -18.96
C ASN A 111 -4.53 4.97 -19.14
N SER A 112 -4.09 4.77 -20.38
CA SER A 112 -2.66 4.62 -20.68
C SER A 112 -1.91 5.96 -20.79
N THR A 113 -2.62 7.08 -20.83
CA THR A 113 -2.04 8.41 -21.03
C THR A 113 -1.76 9.09 -19.69
N ASP A 114 -2.73 9.09 -18.78
CA ASP A 114 -2.66 9.83 -17.53
C ASP A 114 -2.18 8.96 -16.37
N GLY A 115 -2.65 7.73 -16.33
CA GLY A 115 -2.26 6.75 -15.32
C GLY A 115 -3.33 5.68 -15.12
N ARG A 116 -3.05 4.74 -14.23
CA ARG A 116 -3.95 3.64 -13.91
C ARG A 116 -4.05 3.47 -12.41
N ILE A 117 -5.24 3.14 -11.95
CA ILE A 117 -5.51 2.76 -10.57
C ILE A 117 -6.06 1.33 -10.53
N VAL A 118 -5.60 0.56 -9.57
CA VAL A 118 -6.08 -0.79 -9.28
C VAL A 118 -6.31 -0.87 -7.78
N VAL A 119 -7.52 -1.24 -7.39
CA VAL A 119 -7.87 -1.50 -6.00
C VAL A 119 -8.05 -3.00 -5.82
N LYS A 120 -7.34 -3.56 -4.86
CA LYS A 120 -7.36 -4.99 -4.52
C LYS A 120 -7.56 -5.17 -3.02
N TYR A 121 -7.92 -6.37 -2.60
CA TYR A 121 -8.10 -6.68 -1.19
C TYR A 121 -7.62 -8.10 -0.86
N ILE A 122 -7.38 -8.34 0.43
CA ILE A 122 -7.14 -9.66 1.03
C ILE A 122 -8.25 -9.89 2.04
N GLY A 123 -8.93 -11.04 1.92
CA GLY A 123 -10.06 -11.43 2.76
C GLY A 123 -11.16 -12.06 1.93
N ASP A 124 -12.38 -11.99 2.40
CA ASP A 124 -13.59 -12.38 1.66
C ASP A 124 -14.41 -11.13 1.25
N ASP A 125 -15.44 -11.33 0.42
CA ASP A 125 -16.23 -10.23 -0.17
C ASP A 125 -16.95 -9.35 0.86
N THR A 126 -17.08 -9.82 2.10
CA THR A 126 -17.80 -9.13 3.18
C THR A 126 -16.90 -8.68 4.32
N SER A 127 -15.69 -9.22 4.40
CA SER A 127 -14.76 -8.97 5.50
C SER A 127 -13.32 -9.07 5.00
N ILE A 128 -12.65 -7.93 4.93
CA ILE A 128 -11.28 -7.84 4.45
C ILE A 128 -10.32 -7.42 5.58
N ASP A 129 -9.08 -7.88 5.49
CA ASP A 129 -8.01 -7.54 6.42
C ASP A 129 -7.06 -6.47 5.84
N GLU A 130 -6.98 -6.40 4.53
CA GLU A 130 -6.14 -5.45 3.82
C GLU A 130 -6.85 -4.96 2.54
N LEU A 131 -6.88 -3.64 2.34
CA LEU A 131 -7.22 -3.00 1.08
C LEU A 131 -5.95 -2.38 0.50
N VAL A 132 -5.69 -2.60 -0.78
CA VAL A 132 -4.52 -2.08 -1.49
C VAL A 132 -4.99 -1.21 -2.64
N VAL A 133 -4.61 0.06 -2.62
CA VAL A 133 -4.74 0.98 -3.74
C VAL A 133 -3.38 1.10 -4.40
N PHE A 134 -3.25 0.71 -5.64
CA PHE A 134 -2.04 0.83 -6.44
C PHE A 134 -2.31 1.74 -7.63
N GLY A 135 -1.60 2.85 -7.69
CA GLY A 135 -1.70 3.84 -8.74
C GLY A 135 -0.39 4.02 -9.51
N THR A 136 -0.49 4.21 -10.83
CA THR A 136 0.64 4.62 -11.68
C THR A 136 0.32 5.94 -12.34
N MET A 137 1.27 6.87 -12.31
CA MET A 137 1.22 8.14 -13.04
C MET A 137 2.36 8.14 -14.06
N ASN A 138 2.03 8.28 -15.36
CA ASN A 138 2.99 8.00 -16.44
C ASN A 138 4.31 8.77 -16.35
N ASN A 139 4.29 10.02 -15.88
CA ASN A 139 5.47 10.88 -15.79
C ASN A 139 5.99 11.09 -14.36
N ALA A 140 5.27 10.62 -13.34
CA ALA A 140 5.59 10.90 -11.94
C ALA A 140 6.07 9.66 -11.16
N GLY A 141 5.57 8.46 -11.51
CA GLY A 141 5.96 7.24 -10.81
C GLY A 141 4.80 6.31 -10.50
N PHE A 142 4.86 5.65 -9.34
CA PHE A 142 3.76 4.84 -8.83
C PHE A 142 3.62 4.99 -7.31
N GLY A 143 2.42 4.80 -6.82
CA GLY A 143 2.12 4.79 -5.39
C GLY A 143 1.33 3.55 -4.98
N ILE A 144 1.54 3.13 -3.75
CA ILE A 144 0.84 2.02 -3.09
C ILE A 144 0.31 2.56 -1.77
N ILE A 145 -0.99 2.46 -1.55
CA ILE A 145 -1.62 2.74 -0.26
C ILE A 145 -2.20 1.42 0.24
N ARG A 146 -1.84 1.03 1.45
CA ARG A 146 -2.37 -0.15 2.12
C ARG A 146 -3.18 0.29 3.32
N VAL A 147 -4.45 -0.05 3.34
CA VAL A 147 -5.33 0.12 4.49
C VAL A 147 -5.38 -1.22 5.21
N LEU A 148 -4.88 -1.27 6.42
CA LEU A 148 -4.80 -2.47 7.24
C LEU A 148 -5.81 -2.36 8.38
N GLY A 149 -6.59 -3.38 8.59
CA GLY A 149 -7.64 -3.36 9.61
C GLY A 149 -8.06 -4.75 10.06
N ASN A 150 -9.23 -4.81 10.65
CA ASN A 150 -9.79 -6.06 11.13
C ASN A 150 -11.27 -6.11 10.76
N LYS A 151 -11.65 -7.09 9.94
CA LYS A 151 -13.03 -7.25 9.47
C LYS A 151 -13.58 -5.99 8.81
N MET A 152 -12.77 -5.31 8.01
CA MET A 152 -13.22 -4.16 7.24
C MET A 152 -14.25 -4.59 6.20
N GLU A 153 -15.33 -3.85 6.07
CA GLU A 153 -16.32 -4.06 5.01
C GLU A 153 -15.99 -3.17 3.80
N PRO A 154 -15.67 -3.73 2.62
CA PRO A 154 -15.23 -2.94 1.47
C PRO A 154 -16.18 -1.80 1.12
N ALA A 155 -17.48 -2.06 1.12
CA ALA A 155 -18.51 -1.07 0.80
C ALA A 155 -18.57 0.09 1.81
N LYS A 156 -18.22 -0.15 3.08
CA LYS A 156 -18.12 0.91 4.10
C LYS A 156 -16.83 1.70 3.98
N ILE A 157 -15.70 1.01 3.73
CA ILE A 157 -14.39 1.66 3.53
C ILE A 157 -14.43 2.63 2.36
N MET A 158 -15.06 2.24 1.25
CA MET A 158 -15.20 3.13 0.07
C MET A 158 -15.91 4.45 0.40
N LYS A 159 -16.86 4.47 1.35
CA LYS A 159 -17.53 5.68 1.79
C LYS A 159 -16.68 6.64 2.62
N LEU A 160 -15.50 6.20 3.09
CA LEU A 160 -14.54 7.09 3.72
C LEU A 160 -13.83 7.99 2.70
N GLY A 161 -13.81 7.62 1.42
CA GLY A 161 -13.27 8.46 0.36
C GLY A 161 -13.88 9.87 0.35
N ASP A 162 -15.20 9.97 0.57
CA ASP A 162 -15.92 11.25 0.62
C ASP A 162 -15.49 12.16 1.78
N VAL A 163 -14.88 11.58 2.81
CA VAL A 163 -14.49 12.27 4.03
C VAL A 163 -13.02 12.68 4.00
N VAL A 164 -12.19 12.02 3.19
CA VAL A 164 -10.74 12.30 3.12
C VAL A 164 -10.46 13.77 2.81
N ASN A 165 -11.26 14.39 1.95
CA ASN A 165 -11.16 15.82 1.61
C ASN A 165 -11.57 16.77 2.76
N GLN A 166 -12.26 16.25 3.78
CA GLN A 166 -12.71 17.03 4.95
C GLN A 166 -11.75 16.86 6.14
N ILE A 167 -10.82 15.91 6.06
CA ILE A 167 -9.82 15.67 7.09
C ILE A 167 -8.70 16.70 6.91
N SER A 168 -8.86 17.86 7.52
CA SER A 168 -7.76 18.80 7.67
C SER A 168 -6.87 18.34 8.81
N SER A 169 -5.92 17.46 8.55
CA SER A 169 -4.83 17.23 9.47
C SER A 169 -3.81 18.37 9.32
N GLU A 170 -3.38 18.99 10.41
CA GLU A 170 -2.28 19.95 10.40
C GLU A 170 -0.95 19.32 9.91
N GLU A 171 -0.91 17.99 9.78
CA GLU A 171 0.12 17.22 9.10
C GLU A 171 -0.55 16.39 8.00
N ASN A 172 -0.62 16.96 6.79
CA ASN A 172 -1.27 16.36 5.63
C ASN A 172 -0.37 15.26 5.02
N ALA A 173 -0.21 14.15 5.72
CA ALA A 173 0.63 13.04 5.26
C ALA A 173 0.22 12.51 3.86
N VAL A 174 -1.07 12.60 3.54
CA VAL A 174 -1.59 12.28 2.20
C VAL A 174 -1.14 13.33 1.19
N GLU A 175 -1.20 14.62 1.56
CA GLU A 175 -0.72 15.72 0.71
C GLU A 175 0.79 15.64 0.49
N ASP A 176 1.58 15.37 1.53
CA ASP A 176 3.03 15.19 1.42
C ASP A 176 3.37 13.97 0.53
N PHE A 177 2.59 12.89 0.63
CA PHE A 177 2.73 11.74 -0.25
C PHE A 177 2.41 12.11 -1.70
N MET A 178 1.37 12.87 -1.94
CA MET A 178 1.00 13.32 -3.30
C MET A 178 2.01 14.35 -3.84
N ARG A 179 2.50 15.28 -3.02
CA ARG A 179 3.55 16.24 -3.40
C ARG A 179 4.85 15.57 -3.84
N PHE A 180 5.14 14.40 -3.32
CA PHE A 180 6.31 13.63 -3.75
C PHE A 180 6.31 13.34 -5.26
N PHE A 181 5.15 13.21 -5.87
CA PHE A 181 4.99 12.92 -7.30
C PHE A 181 4.92 14.18 -8.17
N THR A 182 4.73 15.37 -7.58
CA THR A 182 4.70 16.60 -8.36
C THR A 182 6.12 17.11 -8.64
N PRO A 183 6.44 17.44 -9.90
CA PRO A 183 7.66 18.20 -10.21
C PRO A 183 7.64 19.54 -9.48
N SER A 184 8.81 20.02 -9.05
CA SER A 184 8.97 21.27 -8.26
C SER A 184 8.57 22.57 -8.99
N SER A 185 7.79 22.52 -10.05
CA SER A 185 7.28 23.66 -10.81
C SER A 185 5.74 23.69 -10.68
N GLY A 186 5.31 24.56 -9.79
CA GLY A 186 3.96 25.00 -9.49
C GLY A 186 2.87 24.67 -10.49
N ASP A 187 1.83 24.09 -9.99
CA ASP A 187 0.40 24.15 -10.34
C ASP A 187 -0.25 22.83 -9.91
N PHE A 188 -0.55 22.71 -8.61
CA PHE A 188 -1.11 21.49 -8.03
C PHE A 188 -2.64 21.55 -7.83
N GLU A 189 -3.26 22.68 -8.09
CA GLU A 189 -4.69 22.88 -7.76
C GLU A 189 -5.67 22.18 -8.71
N SER A 190 -5.24 21.71 -9.90
CA SER A 190 -6.18 21.15 -10.89
C SER A 190 -6.29 19.62 -10.91
N ASP A 191 -5.35 18.88 -10.32
CA ASP A 191 -5.27 17.43 -10.52
C ASP A 191 -5.97 16.62 -9.41
N ILE A 192 -6.34 17.27 -8.28
CA ILE A 192 -7.08 16.62 -7.19
C ILE A 192 -8.59 16.52 -7.47
N GLU A 193 -9.14 17.46 -8.24
CA GLU A 193 -10.56 17.43 -8.62
C GLU A 193 -10.92 16.22 -9.48
N ASP A 194 -9.97 15.70 -10.27
CA ASP A 194 -10.19 14.55 -11.15
C ASP A 194 -10.25 13.21 -10.38
N PHE A 195 -9.65 13.13 -9.19
CA PHE A 195 -9.74 11.93 -8.35
C PHE A 195 -11.10 11.75 -7.66
N SER A 196 -11.82 12.84 -7.39
CA SER A 196 -13.14 12.77 -6.74
C SER A 196 -14.21 12.26 -7.70
N GLU A 197 -14.09 12.52 -9.02
CA GLU A 197 -15.05 12.05 -10.03
C GLU A 197 -14.98 10.54 -10.30
N VAL A 198 -13.92 9.85 -9.84
CA VAL A 198 -13.75 8.40 -10.06
C VAL A 198 -14.59 7.58 -9.06
N PHE A 199 -15.09 8.20 -7.99
CA PHE A 199 -15.85 7.51 -6.92
C PHE A 199 -17.33 7.91 -6.85
N ASP A 200 -17.83 8.79 -7.76
CA ASP A 200 -19.24 9.06 -7.99
C ASP A 200 -19.81 8.07 -9.04
#